data_156918c710f0dd32d276aa409c7743d8
#
_entry.id   156918c710f0dd32d276aa409c7743d8
#
_cell.length_a   1.000
_cell.length_b   1.000
_cell.length_c   1.000
_cell.angle_alpha   90.00
_cell.angle_beta   90.00
_cell.angle_gamma   90.00
#
_symmetry.space_group_name_H-M   'P 1'
#
loop_
_entity.id
_entity.type
_entity.pdbx_description
1 polymer ?
#
loop_
_entity_poly.entity_id
_entity_poly.type
_entity_poly.pdbx_seq_one_letter_code
_entity_poly.pdbx_strand_id
1 'polypeptide(L)'
;INKEHQDITEETYGYLIFQEQIASMAHRLGKNISLDEGNLLRKVLTKKGTGKGAQVKESLRMRFIEGCVEKGMKKTTAQRLWEKFEYFNAYGFNKSHAVSYCIISYQCAWLLNYYQSEWMAAFLDKEPESRKEKAINIAKSFGFKIRSLNVNSSGRVWEISEDGTTLIQPLSSLKGLGDSPIDQIFR
;
A
#
# COMPACT_ATOMS: atom_id res chain seq x y z
N ILE A 1 4.22 -30.42 -4.01
CA ILE A 1 3.31 -29.34 -4.45
C ILE A 1 2.97 -29.66 -5.90
N ASN A 2 1.68 -29.79 -6.20
CA ASN A 2 1.21 -30.18 -7.54
C ASN A 2 1.48 -29.03 -8.52
N LYS A 3 1.93 -29.30 -9.74
CA LYS A 3 2.29 -28.28 -10.76
C LYS A 3 1.16 -27.30 -11.07
N GLU A 4 -0.09 -27.70 -10.88
CA GLU A 4 -1.30 -26.93 -11.22
C GLU A 4 -1.52 -25.61 -10.43
N HIS A 5 -0.80 -25.39 -9.34
CA HIS A 5 -0.90 -24.16 -8.56
C HIS A 5 0.47 -23.51 -8.30
N GLN A 6 1.51 -24.03 -8.92
CA GLN A 6 2.86 -23.50 -8.78
C GLN A 6 2.93 -22.05 -9.32
N ASP A 7 2.28 -21.77 -10.43
CA ASP A 7 2.23 -20.46 -11.06
C ASP A 7 1.52 -19.39 -10.20
N ILE A 8 0.55 -19.78 -9.34
CA ILE A 8 -0.13 -18.85 -8.43
C ILE A 8 0.84 -18.31 -7.37
N THR A 9 1.84 -19.10 -6.98
CA THR A 9 2.81 -18.73 -5.94
C THR A 9 4.22 -18.56 -6.48
N GLU A 10 4.43 -18.64 -7.80
CA GLU A 10 5.75 -18.51 -8.42
C GLU A 10 6.39 -17.16 -8.10
N GLU A 11 5.65 -16.07 -8.25
CA GLU A 11 6.11 -14.72 -7.93
C GLU A 11 6.48 -14.52 -6.44
N THR A 12 6.01 -15.42 -5.57
CA THR A 12 6.25 -15.41 -4.12
C THR A 12 7.05 -16.64 -3.67
N TYR A 13 7.79 -17.27 -4.59
CA TYR A 13 8.68 -18.40 -4.33
C TYR A 13 8.02 -19.57 -3.59
N GLY A 14 6.74 -19.84 -3.91
CA GLY A 14 5.96 -20.94 -3.31
C GLY A 14 5.27 -20.58 -1.98
N TYR A 15 5.37 -19.34 -1.52
CA TYR A 15 4.73 -18.89 -0.29
C TYR A 15 3.40 -18.18 -0.58
N LEU A 16 2.44 -18.34 0.33
CA LEU A 16 1.24 -17.50 0.37
C LEU A 16 1.58 -16.17 1.02
N ILE A 17 1.46 -15.08 0.29
CA ILE A 17 1.70 -13.71 0.78
C ILE A 17 0.45 -12.86 0.54
N PHE A 18 -0.19 -13.00 -0.62
CA PHE A 18 -1.32 -12.18 -1.01
C PHE A 18 -2.65 -12.91 -0.83
N GLN A 19 -3.65 -12.18 -0.36
CA GLN A 19 -5.02 -12.71 -0.23
C GLN A 19 -5.59 -13.18 -1.57
N GLU A 20 -5.20 -12.54 -2.67
CA GLU A 20 -5.58 -12.90 -4.04
C GLU A 20 -5.10 -14.29 -4.43
N GLN A 21 -3.98 -14.76 -3.88
CA GLN A 21 -3.48 -16.12 -4.12
C GLN A 21 -4.43 -17.17 -3.53
N ILE A 22 -5.05 -16.89 -2.36
CA ILE A 22 -6.07 -17.78 -1.79
C ILE A 22 -7.30 -17.86 -2.71
N ALA A 23 -7.79 -16.73 -3.22
CA ALA A 23 -8.93 -16.69 -4.15
C ALA A 23 -8.64 -17.49 -5.41
N SER A 24 -7.47 -17.33 -6.00
CA SER A 24 -7.02 -18.04 -7.20
C SER A 24 -6.86 -19.54 -6.94
N MET A 25 -6.29 -19.95 -5.81
CA MET A 25 -6.17 -21.34 -5.43
C MET A 25 -7.54 -21.99 -5.19
N ALA A 26 -8.44 -21.30 -4.49
CA ALA A 26 -9.79 -21.79 -4.25
C ALA A 26 -10.55 -22.02 -5.57
N HIS A 27 -10.45 -21.06 -6.50
CA HIS A 27 -11.03 -21.19 -7.82
C HIS A 27 -10.44 -22.36 -8.62
N ARG A 28 -9.12 -22.47 -8.67
CA ARG A 28 -8.43 -23.45 -9.51
C ARG A 28 -8.54 -24.89 -8.98
N LEU A 29 -8.43 -25.06 -7.66
CA LEU A 29 -8.41 -26.38 -7.04
C LEU A 29 -9.80 -26.86 -6.61
N GLY A 30 -10.70 -25.94 -6.27
CA GLY A 30 -12.04 -26.26 -5.81
C GLY A 30 -12.97 -26.76 -6.92
N LYS A 31 -14.00 -27.50 -6.52
CA LYS A 31 -15.06 -27.98 -7.40
C LYS A 31 -16.07 -26.86 -7.63
N ASN A 32 -16.20 -26.42 -8.88
CA ASN A 32 -17.15 -25.37 -9.28
C ASN A 32 -17.11 -24.11 -8.39
N ILE A 33 -15.93 -23.72 -7.92
CA ILE A 33 -15.73 -22.46 -7.22
C ILE A 33 -15.36 -21.40 -8.26
N SER A 34 -16.22 -20.40 -8.44
CA SER A 34 -15.92 -19.26 -9.31
C SER A 34 -14.86 -18.36 -8.68
N LEU A 35 -14.24 -17.49 -9.48
CA LEU A 35 -13.29 -16.51 -8.97
C LEU A 35 -13.95 -15.53 -7.98
N ASP A 36 -15.23 -15.18 -8.22
CA ASP A 36 -16.00 -14.33 -7.32
C ASP A 36 -16.26 -15.01 -5.97
N GLU A 37 -16.56 -16.32 -5.98
CA GLU A 37 -16.66 -17.10 -4.75
C GLU A 37 -15.30 -17.22 -4.05
N GLY A 38 -14.19 -17.33 -4.78
CA GLY A 38 -12.84 -17.26 -4.25
C GLY A 38 -12.57 -15.92 -3.57
N ASN A 39 -13.02 -14.81 -4.17
CA ASN A 39 -12.94 -13.49 -3.56
C ASN A 39 -13.87 -13.33 -2.34
N LEU A 40 -15.05 -13.96 -2.37
CA LEU A 40 -15.95 -14.01 -1.21
C LEU A 40 -15.31 -14.80 -0.06
N LEU A 41 -14.59 -15.88 -0.37
CA LEU A 41 -13.87 -16.68 0.62
C LEU A 41 -12.94 -15.82 1.47
N ARG A 42 -12.21 -14.89 0.89
CA ARG A 42 -11.34 -13.94 1.63
C ARG A 42 -12.09 -13.18 2.72
N LYS A 43 -13.37 -12.83 2.47
CA LYS A 43 -14.21 -12.08 3.42
C LYS A 43 -14.79 -12.96 4.54
N VAL A 44 -14.96 -14.25 4.29
CA VAL A 44 -15.63 -15.16 5.22
C VAL A 44 -14.68 -16.09 5.98
N LEU A 45 -13.43 -16.25 5.54
CA LEU A 45 -12.46 -17.13 6.21
C LEU A 45 -12.27 -16.82 7.70
N THR A 46 -12.31 -15.55 8.08
CA THR A 46 -12.18 -15.12 9.48
C THR A 46 -13.49 -15.18 10.25
N LYS A 47 -14.64 -15.45 9.61
CA LYS A 47 -15.93 -15.53 10.27
C LYS A 47 -16.03 -16.80 11.13
N LYS A 48 -16.40 -16.61 12.40
CA LYS A 48 -16.65 -17.67 13.37
C LYS A 48 -18.14 -17.71 13.73
N GLY A 49 -18.61 -18.86 14.22
CA GLY A 49 -20.00 -19.05 14.65
C GLY A 49 -20.91 -19.67 13.61
N THR A 50 -22.23 -19.50 13.75
CA THR A 50 -23.28 -20.16 12.94
C THR A 50 -24.00 -19.22 11.97
N GLY A 51 -23.55 -17.99 11.82
CA GLY A 51 -24.16 -17.01 10.93
C GLY A 51 -23.95 -17.34 9.44
N LYS A 52 -24.67 -16.62 8.55
CA LYS A 52 -24.60 -16.81 7.08
C LYS A 52 -23.17 -16.90 6.53
N GLY A 53 -22.24 -16.09 7.06
CA GLY A 53 -20.84 -16.13 6.64
C GLY A 53 -20.12 -17.43 6.98
N ALA A 54 -20.44 -18.06 8.12
CA ALA A 54 -19.89 -19.36 8.50
C ALA A 54 -20.45 -20.50 7.64
N GLN A 55 -21.72 -20.43 7.28
CA GLN A 55 -22.34 -21.41 6.35
C GLN A 55 -21.71 -21.34 4.96
N VAL A 56 -21.50 -20.13 4.43
CA VAL A 56 -20.81 -19.93 3.14
C VAL A 56 -19.38 -20.46 3.21
N LYS A 57 -18.66 -20.18 4.28
CA LYS A 57 -17.31 -20.70 4.51
C LYS A 57 -17.27 -22.22 4.48
N GLU A 58 -18.17 -22.89 5.19
CA GLU A 58 -18.20 -24.36 5.25
C GLU A 58 -18.62 -24.98 3.90
N SER A 59 -19.55 -24.39 3.18
CA SER A 59 -19.88 -24.79 1.81
C SER A 59 -18.68 -24.72 0.88
N LEU A 60 -17.95 -23.62 0.91
CA LEU A 60 -16.73 -23.46 0.10
C LEU A 60 -15.63 -24.42 0.53
N ARG A 61 -15.49 -24.69 1.83
CA ARG A 61 -14.54 -25.67 2.37
C ARG A 61 -14.80 -27.07 1.81
N MET A 62 -16.05 -27.54 1.85
CA MET A 62 -16.41 -28.85 1.33
C MET A 62 -16.10 -28.95 -0.18
N ARG A 63 -16.53 -27.97 -0.95
CA ARG A 63 -16.29 -27.92 -2.40
C ARG A 63 -14.80 -27.80 -2.74
N PHE A 64 -14.02 -27.10 -1.94
CA PHE A 64 -12.58 -27.00 -2.10
C PHE A 64 -11.90 -28.35 -1.88
N ILE A 65 -12.21 -29.04 -0.78
CA ILE A 65 -11.62 -30.34 -0.46
C ILE A 65 -12.04 -31.37 -1.52
N GLU A 66 -13.31 -31.38 -1.94
CA GLU A 66 -13.82 -32.29 -2.99
C GLU A 66 -13.05 -32.05 -4.30
N GLY A 67 -12.94 -30.83 -4.78
CA GLY A 67 -12.23 -30.50 -6.00
C GLY A 67 -10.74 -30.86 -5.95
N CYS A 68 -10.08 -30.66 -4.81
CA CYS A 68 -8.70 -31.08 -4.62
C CYS A 68 -8.54 -32.60 -4.73
N VAL A 69 -9.48 -33.35 -4.16
CA VAL A 69 -9.46 -34.82 -4.22
C VAL A 69 -9.73 -35.33 -5.64
N GLU A 70 -10.69 -34.77 -6.36
CA GLU A 70 -10.95 -35.06 -7.77
C GLU A 70 -9.72 -34.82 -8.66
N LYS A 71 -8.88 -33.87 -8.30
CA LYS A 71 -7.59 -33.57 -8.97
C LYS A 71 -6.41 -34.39 -8.44
N GLY A 72 -6.66 -35.45 -7.69
CA GLY A 72 -5.66 -36.42 -7.23
C GLY A 72 -4.90 -36.01 -5.95
N MET A 73 -5.34 -34.95 -5.25
CA MET A 73 -4.75 -34.59 -3.98
C MET A 73 -5.29 -35.49 -2.85
N LYS A 74 -4.43 -35.91 -1.93
CA LYS A 74 -4.90 -36.62 -0.73
C LYS A 74 -5.81 -35.72 0.11
N LYS A 75 -6.93 -36.22 0.61
CA LYS A 75 -7.90 -35.48 1.44
C LYS A 75 -7.24 -34.78 2.62
N THR A 76 -6.30 -35.42 3.29
CA THR A 76 -5.54 -34.83 4.42
C THR A 76 -4.68 -33.66 3.99
N THR A 77 -4.13 -33.69 2.77
CA THR A 77 -3.35 -32.59 2.22
C THR A 77 -4.26 -31.40 1.87
N ALA A 78 -5.43 -31.66 1.27
CA ALA A 78 -6.43 -30.63 0.99
C ALA A 78 -6.94 -29.93 2.27
N GLN A 79 -7.20 -30.71 3.32
CA GLN A 79 -7.59 -30.18 4.63
C GLN A 79 -6.51 -29.27 5.23
N ARG A 80 -5.25 -29.71 5.22
CA ARG A 80 -4.12 -28.90 5.68
C ARG A 80 -3.92 -27.63 4.87
N LEU A 81 -4.18 -27.68 3.57
CA LEU A 81 -4.11 -26.50 2.72
C LEU A 81 -5.21 -25.49 3.08
N TRP A 82 -6.43 -25.99 3.36
CA TRP A 82 -7.52 -25.13 3.84
C TRP A 82 -7.19 -24.48 5.21
N GLU A 83 -6.67 -25.23 6.14
CA GLU A 83 -6.22 -24.71 7.44
C GLU A 83 -5.17 -23.60 7.28
N LYS A 84 -4.26 -23.76 6.31
CA LYS A 84 -3.31 -22.70 5.95
C LYS A 84 -4.02 -21.45 5.41
N PHE A 85 -5.08 -21.59 4.63
CA PHE A 85 -5.87 -20.43 4.18
C PHE A 85 -6.52 -19.70 5.36
N GLU A 86 -7.08 -20.42 6.32
CA GLU A 86 -7.67 -19.83 7.51
C GLU A 86 -6.64 -19.07 8.36
N TYR A 87 -5.49 -19.68 8.59
CA TYR A 87 -4.38 -19.06 9.31
C TYR A 87 -3.87 -17.82 8.58
N PHE A 88 -3.61 -17.97 7.30
CA PHE A 88 -3.01 -16.92 6.49
C PHE A 88 -3.96 -15.74 6.24
N ASN A 89 -5.26 -15.97 6.12
CA ASN A 89 -6.21 -14.89 5.81
C ASN A 89 -6.28 -13.83 6.93
N ALA A 90 -5.87 -14.16 8.15
CA ALA A 90 -5.74 -13.19 9.24
C ALA A 90 -4.57 -12.21 9.02
N TYR A 91 -3.56 -12.61 8.24
CA TYR A 91 -2.30 -11.88 8.03
C TYR A 91 -2.00 -11.57 6.57
N GLY A 92 -2.79 -12.11 5.64
CA GLY A 92 -2.60 -11.94 4.20
C GLY A 92 -2.73 -10.48 3.76
N PHE A 93 -1.81 -10.06 2.89
CA PHE A 93 -1.77 -8.70 2.39
C PHE A 93 -2.56 -8.56 1.08
N ASN A 94 -3.18 -7.41 0.85
CA ASN A 94 -3.86 -7.13 -0.40
C ASN A 94 -2.84 -6.75 -1.48
N LYS A 95 -2.74 -7.52 -2.55
CA LYS A 95 -1.77 -7.30 -3.63
C LYS A 95 -2.00 -5.98 -4.36
N SER A 96 -3.26 -5.63 -4.63
CA SER A 96 -3.56 -4.37 -5.33
C SER A 96 -3.15 -3.15 -4.51
N HIS A 97 -3.31 -3.21 -3.19
CA HIS A 97 -2.81 -2.17 -2.29
C HIS A 97 -1.27 -2.08 -2.34
N ALA A 98 -0.58 -3.22 -2.24
CA ALA A 98 0.88 -3.26 -2.33
C ALA A 98 1.38 -2.65 -3.63
N VAL A 99 0.81 -3.06 -4.77
CA VAL A 99 1.19 -2.57 -6.10
C VAL A 99 0.95 -1.07 -6.22
N SER A 100 -0.21 -0.57 -5.77
CA SER A 100 -0.53 0.86 -5.83
C SER A 100 0.47 1.69 -5.04
N TYR A 101 0.81 1.27 -3.83
CA TYR A 101 1.82 1.96 -3.03
C TYR A 101 3.23 1.84 -3.60
N CYS A 102 3.59 0.69 -4.17
CA CYS A 102 4.88 0.52 -4.85
C CYS A 102 5.03 1.48 -6.04
N ILE A 103 3.98 1.67 -6.84
CA ILE A 103 4.00 2.63 -7.97
C ILE A 103 4.22 4.04 -7.46
N ILE A 104 3.47 4.47 -6.44
CA ILE A 104 3.64 5.80 -5.83
C ILE A 104 5.05 5.96 -5.25
N SER A 105 5.53 4.97 -4.51
CA SER A 105 6.87 5.00 -3.92
C SER A 105 7.97 5.08 -4.98
N TYR A 106 7.80 4.35 -6.10
CA TYR A 106 8.72 4.42 -7.23
C TYR A 106 8.71 5.83 -7.86
N GLN A 107 7.52 6.40 -8.10
CA GLN A 107 7.38 7.75 -8.63
C GLN A 107 8.05 8.79 -7.70
N CYS A 108 7.85 8.66 -6.39
CA CYS A 108 8.50 9.50 -5.39
C CYS A 108 10.03 9.39 -5.46
N ALA A 109 10.56 8.17 -5.51
CA ALA A 109 12.00 7.93 -5.61
C ALA A 109 12.57 8.45 -6.93
N TRP A 110 11.83 8.31 -8.03
CA TRP A 110 12.22 8.82 -9.33
C TRP A 110 12.29 10.35 -9.34
N LEU A 111 11.27 11.02 -8.81
CA LEU A 111 11.25 12.48 -8.68
C LEU A 111 12.39 12.96 -7.78
N LEU A 112 12.62 12.31 -6.65
CA LEU A 112 13.72 12.65 -5.75
C LEU A 112 15.09 12.52 -6.43
N ASN A 113 15.24 11.55 -7.36
CA ASN A 113 16.51 11.34 -8.05
C ASN A 113 16.75 12.33 -9.19
N TYR A 114 15.73 12.67 -9.97
CA TYR A 114 15.87 13.46 -11.20
C TYR A 114 15.47 14.93 -11.02
N TYR A 115 14.62 15.25 -10.03
CA TYR A 115 14.07 16.58 -9.73
C TYR A 115 14.16 16.85 -8.22
N GLN A 116 15.37 16.69 -7.69
CA GLN A 116 15.60 16.67 -6.25
C GLN A 116 15.16 17.96 -5.55
N SER A 117 15.45 19.11 -6.15
CA SER A 117 15.13 20.44 -5.59
C SER A 117 13.61 20.68 -5.57
N GLU A 118 12.94 20.44 -6.68
CA GLU A 118 11.49 20.61 -6.81
C GLU A 118 10.74 19.59 -5.93
N TRP A 119 11.24 18.35 -5.91
CA TRP A 119 10.71 17.33 -5.01
C TRP A 119 10.82 17.75 -3.54
N MET A 120 11.99 18.27 -3.14
CA MET A 120 12.23 18.65 -1.76
C MET A 120 11.38 19.86 -1.35
N ALA A 121 11.17 20.84 -2.22
CA ALA A 121 10.26 21.95 -1.99
C ALA A 121 8.81 21.44 -1.80
N ALA A 122 8.33 20.60 -2.70
CA ALA A 122 7.00 19.99 -2.60
C ALA A 122 6.84 19.11 -1.36
N PHE A 123 7.86 18.33 -0.99
CA PHE A 123 7.88 17.52 0.22
C PHE A 123 7.75 18.38 1.47
N LEU A 124 8.54 19.45 1.59
CA LEU A 124 8.43 20.38 2.69
C LEU A 124 7.07 21.08 2.74
N ASP A 125 6.48 21.40 1.60
CA ASP A 125 5.18 22.04 1.54
C ASP A 125 4.06 21.12 2.08
N LYS A 126 4.07 19.86 1.71
CA LYS A 126 3.03 18.87 2.04
C LYS A 126 3.21 18.19 3.39
N GLU A 127 4.40 18.23 3.99
CA GLU A 127 4.63 17.58 5.28
C GLU A 127 3.84 18.29 6.40
N PRO A 128 3.14 17.54 7.27
CA PRO A 128 2.39 18.09 8.39
C PRO A 128 3.29 18.90 9.33
N GLU A 129 2.75 19.93 9.95
CA GLU A 129 3.49 20.82 10.87
C GLU A 129 4.21 20.04 11.99
N SER A 130 3.56 19.00 12.52
CA SER A 130 4.16 18.15 13.58
C SER A 130 5.44 17.40 13.14
N ARG A 131 5.71 17.31 11.84
CA ARG A 131 6.90 16.65 11.27
C ARG A 131 7.79 17.60 10.47
N LYS A 132 7.44 18.89 10.42
CA LYS A 132 8.13 19.88 9.60
C LYS A 132 9.60 20.03 9.96
N GLU A 133 9.94 20.06 11.25
CA GLU A 133 11.32 20.12 11.70
C GLU A 133 12.16 18.93 11.22
N LYS A 134 11.59 17.71 11.32
CA LYS A 134 12.25 16.52 10.81
C LYS A 134 12.44 16.58 9.28
N ALA A 135 11.46 17.08 8.56
CA ALA A 135 11.54 17.24 7.11
C ALA A 135 12.62 18.26 6.70
N ILE A 136 12.73 19.35 7.42
CA ILE A 136 13.80 20.36 7.23
C ILE A 136 15.18 19.72 7.47
N ASN A 137 15.33 18.91 8.50
CA ASN A 137 16.58 18.20 8.76
C ASN A 137 16.92 17.19 7.67
N ILE A 138 15.92 16.51 7.11
CA ILE A 138 16.09 15.65 5.93
C ILE A 138 16.59 16.49 4.74
N ALA A 139 15.96 17.61 4.43
CA ALA A 139 16.38 18.49 3.34
C ALA A 139 17.84 18.96 3.52
N LYS A 140 18.24 19.33 4.74
CA LYS A 140 19.62 19.68 5.05
C LYS A 140 20.59 18.51 4.84
N SER A 141 20.20 17.27 5.15
CA SER A 141 21.04 16.10 4.93
C SER A 141 21.26 15.78 3.44
N PHE A 142 20.36 16.25 2.57
CA PHE A 142 20.51 16.24 1.12
C PHE A 142 21.36 17.40 0.56
N GLY A 143 21.88 18.25 1.45
CA GLY A 143 22.76 19.36 1.07
C GLY A 143 22.04 20.70 0.84
N PHE A 144 20.71 20.75 1.00
CA PHE A 144 19.99 22.00 0.83
C PHE A 144 20.22 22.99 1.98
N LYS A 145 20.38 24.24 1.63
CA LYS A 145 20.32 25.35 2.56
C LYS A 145 18.87 25.76 2.79
N ILE A 146 18.56 26.22 3.99
CA ILE A 146 17.22 26.74 4.30
C ILE A 146 17.34 28.25 4.52
N ARG A 147 16.62 29.01 3.70
CA ARG A 147 16.46 30.45 3.90
C ARG A 147 15.21 30.67 4.75
N SER A 148 15.38 31.34 5.86
CA SER A 148 14.28 31.77 6.73
C SER A 148 13.31 32.67 5.97
N LEU A 149 12.07 32.70 6.43
CA LEU A 149 11.03 33.53 5.83
C LEU A 149 11.42 35.03 5.87
N ASN A 150 11.09 35.73 4.81
CA ASN A 150 11.30 37.17 4.66
C ASN A 150 10.16 37.75 3.81
N VAL A 151 9.50 38.77 4.29
CA VAL A 151 8.33 39.39 3.63
C VAL A 151 8.61 39.87 2.21
N ASN A 152 9.85 40.24 1.90
CA ASN A 152 10.23 40.72 0.56
C ASN A 152 10.64 39.62 -0.43
N SER A 153 10.81 38.36 0.02
CA SER A 153 11.36 37.29 -0.84
C SER A 153 10.74 35.93 -0.64
N SER A 154 9.88 35.76 0.36
CA SER A 154 9.18 34.48 0.58
C SER A 154 7.84 34.45 -0.13
N GLY A 155 7.57 33.35 -0.87
CA GLY A 155 6.30 33.09 -1.50
C GLY A 155 5.24 32.49 -0.56
N ARG A 156 4.19 31.92 -1.17
CA ARG A 156 3.09 31.24 -0.44
C ARG A 156 3.41 29.80 -0.07
N VAL A 157 4.27 29.15 -0.85
CA VAL A 157 4.69 27.77 -0.73
C VAL A 157 6.21 27.71 -0.64
N TRP A 158 6.75 26.55 -0.26
CA TRP A 158 8.18 26.33 -0.33
C TRP A 158 8.67 26.43 -1.77
N GLU A 159 9.68 27.24 -1.99
CA GLU A 159 10.27 27.50 -3.30
C GLU A 159 11.75 27.16 -3.27
N ILE A 160 12.29 26.91 -4.46
CA ILE A 160 13.72 26.72 -4.65
C ILE A 160 14.33 27.98 -5.26
N SER A 161 15.50 28.37 -4.79
CA SER A 161 16.27 29.47 -5.39
C SER A 161 16.73 29.12 -6.82
N GLU A 162 17.04 30.12 -7.61
CA GLU A 162 17.50 29.96 -8.99
C GLU A 162 18.74 29.04 -9.11
N ASP A 163 19.60 29.03 -8.11
CA ASP A 163 20.80 28.18 -8.06
C ASP A 163 20.49 26.69 -7.71
N GLY A 164 19.21 26.37 -7.44
CA GLY A 164 18.77 25.01 -7.11
C GLY A 164 19.26 24.47 -5.77
N THR A 165 19.89 25.29 -4.90
CA THR A 165 20.54 24.81 -3.67
C THR A 165 19.89 25.28 -2.38
N THR A 166 19.07 26.32 -2.44
CA THR A 166 18.46 26.93 -1.26
C THR A 166 16.94 26.84 -1.31
N LEU A 167 16.35 26.24 -0.29
CA LEU A 167 14.90 26.18 -0.09
C LEU A 167 14.45 27.39 0.71
N ILE A 168 13.47 28.12 0.18
CA ILE A 168 12.96 29.36 0.75
C ILE A 168 11.70 29.05 1.54
N GLN A 169 11.72 29.38 2.82
CA GLN A 169 10.58 29.15 3.71
C GLN A 169 9.44 30.12 3.36
N PRO A 170 8.20 29.61 3.19
CA PRO A 170 7.05 30.41 2.79
C PRO A 170 6.47 31.24 3.94
N LEU A 171 5.78 32.33 3.61
CA LEU A 171 5.03 33.11 4.58
C LEU A 171 3.94 32.32 5.30
N SER A 172 3.35 31.32 4.63
CA SER A 172 2.34 30.43 5.22
C SER A 172 2.87 29.57 6.39
N SER A 173 4.19 29.44 6.54
CA SER A 173 4.81 28.75 7.67
C SER A 173 4.80 29.56 8.98
N LEU A 174 4.47 30.84 8.90
CA LEU A 174 4.38 31.69 10.10
C LEU A 174 3.08 31.41 10.84
N LYS A 175 3.20 30.83 12.03
CA LYS A 175 2.05 30.52 12.88
C LYS A 175 1.22 31.78 13.16
N GLY A 176 -0.08 31.70 12.85
CA GLY A 176 -1.02 32.79 13.03
C GLY A 176 -1.17 33.71 11.82
N LEU A 177 -0.39 33.54 10.77
CA LEU A 177 -0.56 34.27 9.52
C LEU A 177 -1.44 33.41 8.58
N GLY A 178 -2.71 33.78 8.46
CA GLY A 178 -3.65 33.10 7.56
C GLY A 178 -3.56 33.58 6.11
N ASP A 179 -4.36 32.96 5.23
CA ASP A 179 -4.32 33.23 3.78
C ASP A 179 -4.69 34.69 3.46
N SER A 180 -5.68 35.27 4.15
CA SER A 180 -6.16 36.65 3.88
C SER A 180 -5.07 37.73 4.13
N PRO A 181 -4.31 37.73 5.25
CA PRO A 181 -3.14 38.58 5.39
C PRO A 181 -2.05 38.32 4.35
N ILE A 182 -1.79 37.07 3.99
CA ILE A 182 -0.81 36.73 2.95
C ILE A 182 -1.24 37.32 1.62
N ASP A 183 -2.55 37.23 1.26
CA ASP A 183 -3.09 37.85 0.05
C ASP A 183 -2.89 39.37 0.01
N GLN A 184 -2.93 40.02 1.14
CA GLN A 184 -2.70 41.48 1.22
C GLN A 184 -1.22 41.83 1.01
N ILE A 185 -0.29 40.98 1.44
CA ILE A 185 1.16 41.19 1.23
C ILE A 185 1.52 41.10 -0.26
N PHE A 186 0.81 40.26 -1.02
CA PHE A 186 1.07 40.02 -2.45
C PHE A 186 0.27 40.94 -3.39
N ARG A 187 -0.49 41.89 -2.89
CA ARG A 187 -1.21 42.91 -3.66
C ARG A 187 -0.35 44.17 -3.82
#